data_85a332db04e06768627442326307fb5b
#
_entry.id   85a332db04e06768627442326307fb5b
#
_cell.length_a   1.000
_cell.length_b   1.000
_cell.length_c   1.000
_cell.angle_alpha   90.00
_cell.angle_beta   90.00
_cell.angle_gamma   90.00
#
_symmetry.space_group_name_H-M   'P 1'
#
loop_
_entity.id
_entity.type
_entity.pdbx_description
1 polymer ?
#
loop_
_entity_poly.entity_id
_entity_poly.type
_entity_poly.pdbx_seq_one_letter_code
_entity_poly.pdbx_strand_id
1 'polypeptide(L)'
;AEASKAGQPVSVVFADATAATTTFTLPDCDTLNIKANYKTKTYKVTVANGLINNASTELDCAPDTSVTVTANPGPEGQTFSKWVINDGAYDIGDAAYEQTIWLTVKDQDLNIRAEYEGIQYTVTVKDGTANYEKCVSGAGVTLTANKAPSGYEFDYWSVDTQNASLADAYSASTTFTMPTSDVTVSAHYKQISYTVSVENGSADQQSYHAGDQVTIKSNYPASGREFSKWESVSGNVSFADGSRWKTTFTMPAGNVSVRATYKDGPSTNDNTIQNLVAGGQYYTGETLKFTASGAGMSNSNPNPGDYRYRPSGYQIGNVTGTLQSPYSVSMAINATGEYTLKVTYNKDVYDGNSWVSDGTADTKTVTFKVITKAAGVQTGDETPIATVVALAVVSCAVFIILLVVFIRRRKK
;
A
#
# COMPACT_ATOMS: atom_id res chain seq x y z
N ALA A 1 42.01 93.67 1.21
CA ALA A 1 43.26 94.48 1.16
C ALA A 1 43.25 95.47 2.32
N GLU A 2 44.41 95.67 2.88
CA GLU A 2 44.62 96.69 3.88
C GLU A 2 45.62 97.72 3.32
N ALA A 3 45.22 98.99 3.33
CA ALA A 3 46.12 100.12 2.94
C ALA A 3 46.10 101.15 4.04
N SER A 4 47.28 101.84 4.30
CA SER A 4 47.37 102.92 5.34
C SER A 4 48.27 104.07 4.77
N LYS A 5 47.92 105.32 5.21
CA LYS A 5 48.72 106.51 5.04
C LYS A 5 48.87 107.24 6.43
N ALA A 6 50.06 107.46 6.84
CA ALA A 6 50.37 108.05 8.18
C ALA A 6 49.70 107.32 9.32
N GLY A 7 49.55 105.93 9.23
CA GLY A 7 48.94 105.07 10.23
C GLY A 7 47.38 105.02 10.20
N GLN A 8 46.76 105.71 9.26
CA GLN A 8 45.30 105.72 9.05
C GLN A 8 44.93 104.79 7.91
N PRO A 9 43.82 103.99 8.07
CA PRO A 9 43.35 103.06 7.01
C PRO A 9 42.87 103.82 5.76
N VAL A 10 43.27 103.34 4.55
CA VAL A 10 42.87 103.84 3.27
C VAL A 10 42.03 102.80 2.57
N SER A 11 40.93 103.22 1.95
CA SER A 11 40.04 102.25 1.26
C SER A 11 40.64 101.86 -0.09
N VAL A 12 40.64 100.57 -0.38
CA VAL A 12 41.02 99.98 -1.68
C VAL A 12 39.79 99.37 -2.32
N VAL A 13 39.42 99.84 -3.49
CA VAL A 13 38.28 99.33 -4.26
C VAL A 13 38.82 98.48 -5.43
N PHE A 14 38.42 97.23 -5.46
CA PHE A 14 38.66 96.31 -6.57
C PHE A 14 37.55 96.41 -7.60
N ALA A 15 37.86 96.23 -8.88
CA ALA A 15 36.91 96.19 -9.97
C ALA A 15 35.91 94.98 -9.71
N ASP A 16 36.46 93.86 -9.32
CA ASP A 16 35.73 92.68 -8.82
C ASP A 16 36.60 92.00 -7.75
N ALA A 17 36.18 92.11 -6.53
CA ALA A 17 36.89 91.50 -5.35
C ALA A 17 36.74 89.98 -5.28
N THR A 18 35.90 89.38 -6.12
CA THR A 18 35.63 87.94 -6.18
C THR A 18 36.22 87.21 -7.33
N ALA A 19 36.70 87.97 -8.33
CA ALA A 19 37.39 87.44 -9.52
C ALA A 19 38.85 86.99 -9.18
N ALA A 20 39.31 85.92 -9.76
CA ALA A 20 40.69 85.40 -9.62
C ALA A 20 41.73 86.41 -10.17
N THR A 21 41.31 87.22 -11.16
CA THR A 21 42.10 88.32 -11.66
C THR A 21 41.23 89.57 -11.57
N THR A 22 41.73 90.57 -10.90
CA THR A 22 41.03 91.87 -10.76
C THR A 22 41.98 93.05 -10.88
N THR A 23 41.47 94.25 -11.08
CA THR A 23 42.19 95.48 -11.09
C THR A 23 41.71 96.42 -9.98
N PHE A 24 42.54 97.24 -9.53
CA PHE A 24 42.26 98.34 -8.60
C PHE A 24 43.05 99.58 -8.92
N THR A 25 42.54 100.75 -8.51
CA THR A 25 43.29 101.97 -8.59
C THR A 25 44.20 102.09 -7.36
N LEU A 26 45.46 102.29 -7.57
CA LEU A 26 46.43 102.42 -6.48
C LEU A 26 46.10 103.69 -5.66
N PRO A 27 45.74 103.56 -4.39
CA PRO A 27 45.42 104.72 -3.54
C PRO A 27 46.75 105.42 -3.13
N ASP A 28 46.61 106.68 -2.72
CA ASP A 28 47.73 107.38 -2.12
C ASP A 28 47.95 106.86 -0.73
N CYS A 29 48.85 105.91 -0.57
CA CYS A 29 49.11 105.16 0.69
C CYS A 29 50.58 104.86 0.86
N ASP A 30 51.12 104.85 2.14
CA ASP A 30 52.43 104.44 2.48
C ASP A 30 52.71 102.94 2.47
N THR A 31 51.66 102.17 2.81
CA THR A 31 51.72 100.74 2.76
C THR A 31 50.42 100.17 2.11
N LEU A 32 50.56 99.07 1.33
CA LEU A 32 49.48 98.30 0.73
C LEU A 32 49.76 96.86 0.85
N ASN A 33 48.89 96.15 1.57
CA ASN A 33 48.86 94.71 1.72
C ASN A 33 47.67 94.14 0.98
N ILE A 34 47.87 93.31 -0.01
CA ILE A 34 46.81 92.60 -0.75
C ILE A 34 46.94 91.12 -0.41
N LYS A 35 45.90 90.53 0.07
CA LYS A 35 45.79 89.10 0.35
C LYS A 35 44.68 88.52 -0.45
N ALA A 36 44.94 87.51 -1.24
CA ALA A 36 43.93 86.68 -1.83
C ALA A 36 43.36 85.68 -0.78
N ASN A 37 42.10 85.72 -0.60
CA ASN A 37 41.43 84.70 0.25
C ASN A 37 40.82 83.70 -0.71
N TYR A 38 41.15 82.43 -0.45
CA TYR A 38 40.59 81.30 -1.23
C TYR A 38 39.46 80.69 -0.38
N LYS A 39 38.33 80.39 -1.05
CA LYS A 39 37.25 79.59 -0.54
C LYS A 39 37.53 78.16 -0.92
N THR A 40 37.52 77.27 0.01
CA THR A 40 37.61 75.85 -0.27
C THR A 40 36.44 75.45 -1.20
N LYS A 41 36.79 74.84 -2.34
CA LYS A 41 35.79 74.25 -3.18
C LYS A 41 35.24 73.03 -2.50
N THR A 42 33.93 72.88 -2.46
CA THR A 42 33.23 71.73 -1.91
C THR A 42 32.49 70.99 -3.01
N TYR A 43 32.30 69.69 -2.80
CA TYR A 43 31.54 68.81 -3.69
C TYR A 43 30.42 68.18 -2.89
N LYS A 44 29.28 68.00 -3.56
CA LYS A 44 28.11 67.46 -2.93
C LYS A 44 28.15 65.93 -2.97
N VAL A 45 27.99 65.31 -1.78
CA VAL A 45 27.73 63.89 -1.62
C VAL A 45 26.22 63.73 -1.37
N THR A 46 25.55 62.94 -2.21
CA THR A 46 24.12 62.65 -2.08
C THR A 46 23.94 61.11 -1.93
N VAL A 47 23.20 60.70 -0.95
CA VAL A 47 22.92 59.29 -0.66
C VAL A 47 21.41 59.00 -0.73
N ALA A 48 21.00 58.14 -1.60
CA ALA A 48 19.63 57.64 -1.62
C ALA A 48 19.54 56.29 -0.88
N ASN A 49 18.52 56.12 -0.10
CA ASN A 49 18.26 54.94 0.73
C ASN A 49 19.35 54.67 1.78
N GLY A 50 20.01 55.68 2.26
CA GLY A 50 21.06 55.58 3.26
C GLY A 50 21.37 56.93 3.92
N LEU A 51 22.37 56.95 4.81
CA LEU A 51 22.81 58.13 5.52
C LEU A 51 24.32 58.31 5.43
N ILE A 52 24.77 59.59 5.32
CA ILE A 52 26.15 60.00 5.43
C ILE A 52 26.47 60.25 6.88
N ASN A 53 27.51 59.63 7.42
CA ASN A 53 27.93 59.75 8.81
C ASN A 53 26.79 59.55 9.81
N ASN A 54 25.83 58.68 9.46
CA ASN A 54 24.58 58.40 10.20
C ASN A 54 23.69 59.62 10.54
N ALA A 55 23.79 60.71 9.77
CA ALA A 55 23.13 61.93 10.09
C ALA A 55 22.34 62.57 8.93
N SER A 56 22.84 62.55 7.69
CA SER A 56 22.28 63.32 6.57
C SER A 56 22.25 62.49 5.30
N THR A 57 21.36 62.87 4.36
CA THR A 57 21.32 62.31 3.01
C THR A 57 22.11 63.16 1.99
N GLU A 58 22.51 64.38 2.41
CA GLU A 58 23.34 65.27 1.62
C GLU A 58 24.43 65.94 2.48
N LEU A 59 25.63 66.13 1.96
CA LEU A 59 26.72 66.75 2.66
C LEU A 59 27.68 67.40 1.65
N ASP A 60 28.01 68.67 1.85
CA ASP A 60 29.05 69.39 1.10
C ASP A 60 30.42 69.12 1.77
N CYS A 61 31.34 68.51 1.03
CA CYS A 61 32.65 68.14 1.49
C CYS A 61 33.78 68.75 0.69
N ALA A 62 34.86 69.09 1.33
CA ALA A 62 36.10 69.37 0.64
C ALA A 62 36.66 68.10 -0.02
N PRO A 63 37.48 68.19 -1.09
CA PRO A 63 38.23 67.06 -1.60
C PRO A 63 39.03 66.35 -0.46
N ASP A 64 39.29 65.07 -0.66
CA ASP A 64 40.00 64.21 0.30
C ASP A 64 39.32 64.03 1.69
N THR A 65 38.08 64.52 1.84
CA THR A 65 37.30 64.26 3.05
C THR A 65 36.82 62.81 3.05
N SER A 66 37.02 62.07 4.14
CA SER A 66 36.46 60.72 4.32
C SER A 66 35.07 60.82 4.95
N VAL A 67 34.13 60.14 4.32
CA VAL A 67 32.73 60.00 4.82
C VAL A 67 32.37 58.53 4.95
N THR A 68 31.53 58.21 5.93
CA THR A 68 30.85 56.88 6.00
C THR A 68 29.48 56.98 5.34
N VAL A 69 29.10 55.94 4.61
CA VAL A 69 27.75 55.81 4.02
C VAL A 69 27.18 54.52 4.54
N THR A 70 26.02 54.60 5.21
CA THR A 70 25.31 53.43 5.77
C THR A 70 23.93 53.30 5.13
N ALA A 71 23.62 52.11 4.58
CA ALA A 71 22.31 51.86 4.00
C ALA A 71 21.24 51.81 5.12
N ASN A 72 20.09 52.37 4.79
CA ASN A 72 18.91 52.23 5.67
C ASN A 72 18.51 50.73 5.79
N PRO A 73 17.77 50.33 6.83
CA PRO A 73 17.09 49.02 6.83
C PRO A 73 16.26 48.83 5.57
N GLY A 74 16.29 47.63 4.98
CA GLY A 74 15.48 47.32 3.83
C GLY A 74 13.97 47.47 4.09
N PRO A 75 13.16 47.74 3.07
CA PRO A 75 11.73 47.59 3.15
C PRO A 75 11.34 46.20 3.64
N GLU A 76 10.09 46.01 4.09
CA GLU A 76 9.58 44.72 4.53
C GLU A 76 9.81 43.65 3.46
N GLY A 77 10.38 42.52 3.87
CA GLY A 77 10.71 41.40 2.97
C GLY A 77 11.92 41.62 2.07
N GLN A 78 12.68 42.69 2.28
CA GLN A 78 13.91 42.99 1.50
C GLN A 78 15.13 43.16 2.43
N THR A 79 16.29 42.83 1.92
CA THR A 79 17.60 43.06 2.56
C THR A 79 18.49 43.88 1.66
N PHE A 80 19.45 44.60 2.27
CA PHE A 80 20.45 45.34 1.49
C PHE A 80 21.16 44.38 0.52
N SER A 81 21.26 44.78 -0.74
CA SER A 81 21.98 44.04 -1.79
C SER A 81 23.30 44.66 -2.10
N LYS A 82 23.31 45.91 -2.49
CA LYS A 82 24.56 46.60 -2.85
C LYS A 82 24.39 48.11 -2.94
N TRP A 83 25.51 48.81 -2.91
CA TRP A 83 25.61 50.21 -3.31
C TRP A 83 25.78 50.35 -4.81
N VAL A 84 25.13 51.33 -5.40
CA VAL A 84 25.28 51.72 -6.80
C VAL A 84 25.70 53.18 -6.90
N ILE A 85 26.82 53.42 -7.56
CA ILE A 85 27.36 54.77 -7.86
C ILE A 85 27.20 54.99 -9.37
N ASN A 86 26.55 56.06 -9.74
CA ASN A 86 26.34 56.38 -11.17
C ASN A 86 27.49 57.20 -11.82
N ASP A 87 28.50 57.53 -11.01
CA ASP A 87 29.65 58.34 -11.43
C ASP A 87 30.90 57.49 -11.65
N GLY A 88 31.45 57.51 -12.85
CA GLY A 88 32.61 56.69 -13.26
C GLY A 88 33.93 56.98 -12.54
N ALA A 89 33.99 58.00 -11.68
CA ALA A 89 35.22 58.36 -10.91
C ALA A 89 35.35 57.63 -9.60
N TYR A 90 34.29 57.01 -9.11
CA TYR A 90 34.28 56.25 -7.86
C TYR A 90 34.16 54.75 -8.15
N ASP A 91 35.18 54.00 -7.80
CA ASP A 91 35.15 52.54 -7.80
C ASP A 91 35.25 52.07 -6.33
N ILE A 92 34.22 51.37 -5.87
CA ILE A 92 34.14 50.82 -4.52
C ILE A 92 34.37 49.30 -4.49
N GLY A 93 34.53 48.65 -5.67
CA GLY A 93 34.82 47.23 -5.74
C GLY A 93 33.94 46.36 -4.87
N ASP A 94 34.54 45.43 -4.15
CA ASP A 94 33.82 44.50 -3.28
C ASP A 94 33.12 45.20 -2.07
N ALA A 95 33.53 46.41 -1.69
CA ALA A 95 32.87 47.20 -0.65
C ALA A 95 31.45 47.58 -1.06
N ALA A 96 31.06 47.49 -2.33
CA ALA A 96 29.71 47.71 -2.79
C ALA A 96 28.66 46.82 -2.07
N TYR A 97 29.07 45.66 -1.59
CA TYR A 97 28.18 44.66 -0.90
C TYR A 97 28.13 44.81 0.61
N GLU A 98 28.95 45.77 1.17
CA GLU A 98 28.95 46.06 2.61
C GLU A 98 27.88 47.11 2.96
N GLN A 99 27.07 46.89 3.95
CA GLN A 99 25.99 47.78 4.38
C GLN A 99 26.49 49.17 4.77
N THR A 100 27.73 49.28 5.32
CA THR A 100 28.43 50.51 5.68
C THR A 100 29.77 50.56 4.97
N ILE A 101 30.00 51.61 4.20
CA ILE A 101 31.24 51.80 3.47
C ILE A 101 31.92 53.13 3.79
N TRP A 102 33.24 53.22 3.55
CA TRP A 102 34.05 54.43 3.70
C TRP A 102 34.39 54.95 2.30
N LEU A 103 34.14 56.22 2.09
CA LEU A 103 34.39 56.88 0.82
C LEU A 103 35.26 58.11 1.03
N THR A 104 36.24 58.34 0.15
CA THR A 104 37.00 59.59 0.11
C THR A 104 36.43 60.43 -1.03
N VAL A 105 35.95 61.66 -0.68
CA VAL A 105 35.37 62.60 -1.65
C VAL A 105 36.45 63.07 -2.60
N LYS A 106 36.20 62.91 -3.90
CA LYS A 106 37.10 63.40 -4.98
C LYS A 106 36.68 64.77 -5.46
N ASP A 107 37.34 65.27 -6.51
CA ASP A 107 37.12 66.59 -7.14
C ASP A 107 35.78 66.65 -7.94
N GLN A 108 34.76 65.91 -7.54
CA GLN A 108 33.44 65.90 -8.19
C GLN A 108 32.35 65.49 -7.22
N ASP A 109 31.09 65.81 -7.57
CA ASP A 109 29.93 65.39 -6.79
C ASP A 109 29.81 63.86 -6.82
N LEU A 110 29.26 63.27 -5.76
CA LEU A 110 29.04 61.86 -5.60
C LEU A 110 27.54 61.58 -5.39
N ASN A 111 26.94 60.73 -6.26
CA ASN A 111 25.58 60.22 -6.08
C ASN A 111 25.67 58.72 -5.92
N ILE A 112 25.30 58.23 -4.73
CA ILE A 112 25.29 56.83 -4.35
C ILE A 112 23.91 56.42 -3.83
N ARG A 113 23.47 55.22 -4.19
CA ARG A 113 22.19 54.66 -3.70
C ARG A 113 22.35 53.23 -3.20
N ALA A 114 21.63 52.88 -2.15
CA ALA A 114 21.47 51.50 -1.75
C ALA A 114 20.37 50.82 -2.59
N GLU A 115 20.67 49.63 -3.06
CA GLU A 115 19.72 48.70 -3.68
C GLU A 115 19.40 47.56 -2.71
N TYR A 116 18.18 47.03 -2.81
CA TYR A 116 17.67 45.95 -1.96
C TYR A 116 17.16 44.82 -2.83
N GLU A 117 17.25 43.63 -2.31
CA GLU A 117 16.72 42.41 -2.93
C GLU A 117 15.75 41.69 -1.98
N GLY A 118 14.83 40.90 -2.53
CA GLY A 118 13.89 40.13 -1.73
C GLY A 118 14.59 39.07 -0.84
N ILE A 119 14.21 39.00 0.41
CA ILE A 119 14.69 37.96 1.32
C ILE A 119 14.20 36.61 0.80
N GLN A 120 15.11 35.68 0.60
CA GLN A 120 14.84 34.34 0.16
C GLN A 120 14.55 33.44 1.37
N TYR A 121 13.37 32.80 1.37
CA TYR A 121 12.97 31.82 2.37
C TYR A 121 13.02 30.42 1.78
N THR A 122 13.39 29.44 2.61
CA THR A 122 13.58 28.05 2.18
C THR A 122 12.24 27.30 2.20
N VAL A 123 12.01 26.49 1.17
CA VAL A 123 10.91 25.52 1.07
C VAL A 123 11.50 24.12 1.23
N THR A 124 11.20 23.45 2.36
CA THR A 124 11.60 22.07 2.61
C THR A 124 10.40 21.16 2.37
N VAL A 125 10.54 20.19 1.46
CA VAL A 125 9.47 19.24 1.15
C VAL A 125 9.92 17.83 1.48
N LYS A 126 9.13 17.14 2.31
CA LYS A 126 9.30 15.70 2.61
C LYS A 126 8.30 14.91 1.80
N ASP A 127 8.77 13.82 1.19
CA ASP A 127 7.99 12.90 0.37
C ASP A 127 7.27 13.56 -0.82
N GLY A 128 7.87 14.63 -1.35
CA GLY A 128 7.38 15.37 -2.50
C GLY A 128 8.42 16.31 -3.08
N THR A 129 7.98 17.21 -3.97
CA THR A 129 8.80 18.24 -4.61
C THR A 129 8.05 19.57 -4.62
N ALA A 130 8.82 20.67 -4.68
CA ALA A 130 8.31 22.01 -4.96
C ALA A 130 8.95 22.56 -6.23
N ASN A 131 8.29 23.54 -6.85
CA ASN A 131 8.85 24.28 -8.00
C ASN A 131 10.00 25.22 -7.60
N TYR A 132 10.14 25.54 -6.30
CA TYR A 132 11.22 26.35 -5.74
C TYR A 132 11.79 25.71 -4.48
N GLU A 133 13.11 25.70 -4.35
CA GLU A 133 13.81 25.39 -3.08
C GLU A 133 13.91 26.63 -2.18
N LYS A 134 13.98 27.81 -2.81
CA LYS A 134 13.97 29.12 -2.16
C LYS A 134 13.21 30.12 -3.01
N CYS A 135 12.45 30.99 -2.37
CA CYS A 135 11.75 32.08 -3.05
C CYS A 135 11.44 33.23 -2.08
N VAL A 136 11.09 34.38 -2.65
CA VAL A 136 10.70 35.56 -1.88
C VAL A 136 9.27 35.37 -1.30
N SER A 137 8.97 36.09 -0.22
CA SER A 137 7.60 36.17 0.30
C SER A 137 6.63 36.65 -0.79
N GLY A 138 5.42 36.09 -0.79
CA GLY A 138 4.39 36.35 -1.79
C GLY A 138 4.49 35.50 -3.05
N ALA A 139 5.58 34.77 -3.27
CA ALA A 139 5.71 33.87 -4.41
C ALA A 139 4.73 32.68 -4.30
N GLY A 140 4.14 32.27 -5.43
CA GLY A 140 3.31 31.09 -5.53
C GLY A 140 4.17 29.82 -5.60
N VAL A 141 4.09 28.96 -4.58
CA VAL A 141 4.81 27.68 -4.53
C VAL A 141 3.85 26.57 -4.91
N THR A 142 4.25 25.72 -5.85
CA THR A 142 3.51 24.50 -6.25
C THR A 142 4.19 23.29 -5.65
N LEU A 143 3.42 22.45 -4.96
CA LEU A 143 3.84 21.18 -4.39
C LEU A 143 3.35 20.02 -5.25
N THR A 144 4.14 18.97 -5.34
CA THR A 144 3.75 17.70 -5.97
C THR A 144 4.24 16.55 -5.09
N ALA A 145 3.29 15.72 -4.62
CA ALA A 145 3.60 14.54 -3.84
C ALA A 145 4.34 13.49 -4.69
N ASN A 146 5.25 12.77 -4.07
CA ASN A 146 5.89 11.62 -4.71
C ASN A 146 4.84 10.55 -5.02
N LYS A 147 5.17 9.66 -5.96
CA LYS A 147 4.33 8.49 -6.21
C LYS A 147 4.19 7.68 -4.92
N ALA A 148 2.95 7.37 -4.54
CA ALA A 148 2.67 6.55 -3.37
C ALA A 148 3.37 5.18 -3.47
N PRO A 149 3.89 4.62 -2.34
CA PRO A 149 4.37 3.25 -2.28
C PRO A 149 3.28 2.25 -2.72
N SER A 150 3.70 1.03 -3.11
CA SER A 150 2.74 -0.03 -3.46
C SER A 150 1.79 -0.33 -2.30
N GLY A 151 0.49 -0.34 -2.54
CA GLY A 151 -0.54 -0.55 -1.52
C GLY A 151 -0.92 0.72 -0.73
N TYR A 152 -0.37 1.86 -1.09
CA TYR A 152 -0.70 3.15 -0.48
C TYR A 152 -1.22 4.13 -1.53
N GLU A 153 -2.00 5.12 -1.07
CA GLU A 153 -2.43 6.28 -1.84
C GLU A 153 -2.06 7.57 -1.09
N PHE A 154 -1.95 8.67 -1.83
CA PHE A 154 -1.78 9.98 -1.19
C PHE A 154 -2.97 10.26 -0.27
N ASP A 155 -2.67 10.78 0.93
CA ASP A 155 -3.70 11.12 1.92
C ASP A 155 -3.84 12.64 2.04
N TYR A 156 -2.80 13.31 2.53
CA TYR A 156 -2.81 14.77 2.66
C TYR A 156 -1.41 15.35 2.79
N TRP A 157 -1.32 16.68 2.69
CA TRP A 157 -0.14 17.48 3.04
C TRP A 157 -0.29 18.05 4.44
N SER A 158 0.74 17.97 5.26
CA SER A 158 0.89 18.76 6.48
C SER A 158 1.87 19.89 6.28
N VAL A 159 1.65 20.99 7.00
CA VAL A 159 2.53 22.16 7.05
C VAL A 159 2.98 22.35 8.48
N ASP A 160 4.29 22.38 8.72
CA ASP A 160 4.87 22.54 10.06
C ASP A 160 4.96 24.02 10.49
N THR A 161 4.64 24.95 9.58
CA THR A 161 4.76 26.40 9.79
C THR A 161 3.37 27.05 9.89
N GLN A 162 3.10 27.78 10.96
CA GLN A 162 1.76 28.35 11.24
C GLN A 162 1.24 29.36 10.21
N ASN A 163 2.11 29.96 9.39
CA ASN A 163 1.74 31.05 8.48
C ASN A 163 1.63 30.64 7.00
N ALA A 164 1.74 29.35 6.68
CA ALA A 164 1.51 28.87 5.33
C ALA A 164 0.19 28.10 5.27
N SER A 165 -0.66 28.46 4.31
CA SER A 165 -1.96 27.81 4.08
C SER A 165 -1.98 27.21 2.68
N LEU A 166 -2.25 25.91 2.60
CA LEU A 166 -2.37 25.20 1.33
C LEU A 166 -3.73 25.49 0.68
N ALA A 167 -3.74 25.61 -0.63
CA ALA A 167 -4.99 25.80 -1.41
C ALA A 167 -5.91 24.56 -1.25
N ASP A 168 -5.34 23.37 -1.28
CA ASP A 168 -6.02 22.10 -1.00
C ASP A 168 -5.01 21.10 -0.42
N ALA A 169 -5.15 20.78 0.86
CA ALA A 169 -4.26 19.84 1.54
C ALA A 169 -4.47 18.37 1.11
N TYR A 170 -5.62 18.03 0.52
CA TYR A 170 -5.97 16.67 0.11
C TYR A 170 -5.71 16.38 -1.37
N SER A 171 -5.22 17.36 -2.13
CA SER A 171 -4.77 17.16 -3.51
C SER A 171 -3.29 16.83 -3.56
N ALA A 172 -2.91 15.77 -4.27
CA ALA A 172 -1.49 15.38 -4.45
C ALA A 172 -0.64 16.49 -5.12
N SER A 173 -1.30 17.39 -5.88
CA SER A 173 -0.68 18.62 -6.37
C SER A 173 -1.45 19.81 -5.83
N THR A 174 -0.78 20.70 -5.09
CA THR A 174 -1.39 21.85 -4.44
C THR A 174 -0.45 23.06 -4.49
N THR A 175 -0.93 24.21 -4.02
CA THR A 175 -0.15 25.44 -3.98
C THR A 175 -0.29 26.14 -2.63
N PHE A 176 0.69 26.99 -2.31
CA PHE A 176 0.59 27.97 -1.24
C PHE A 176 1.34 29.25 -1.62
N THR A 177 1.06 30.34 -0.91
CA THR A 177 1.80 31.59 -1.01
C THR A 177 2.90 31.61 0.04
N MET A 178 4.16 31.89 -0.39
CA MET A 178 5.32 31.92 0.51
C MET A 178 5.16 33.00 1.58
N PRO A 179 5.19 32.65 2.88
CA PRO A 179 5.17 33.63 3.96
C PRO A 179 6.54 34.31 4.12
N THR A 180 6.69 35.17 5.15
CA THR A 180 7.94 35.80 5.56
C THR A 180 8.79 34.90 6.46
N SER A 181 8.78 33.58 6.25
CA SER A 181 9.52 32.58 7.01
C SER A 181 9.76 31.33 6.18
N ASP A 182 10.73 30.52 6.57
CA ASP A 182 10.96 29.19 6.00
C ASP A 182 9.70 28.31 6.21
N VAL A 183 9.42 27.44 5.23
CA VAL A 183 8.29 26.53 5.26
C VAL A 183 8.76 25.10 5.11
N THR A 184 8.26 24.21 5.97
CA THR A 184 8.41 22.76 5.83
C THR A 184 7.03 22.15 5.61
N VAL A 185 6.94 21.30 4.57
CA VAL A 185 5.72 20.57 4.22
C VAL A 185 6.03 19.09 4.07
N SER A 186 5.08 18.23 4.42
CA SER A 186 5.24 16.77 4.34
C SER A 186 4.03 16.15 3.66
N ALA A 187 4.24 15.29 2.67
CA ALA A 187 3.20 14.46 2.09
C ALA A 187 2.96 13.23 2.97
N HIS A 188 1.70 12.90 3.19
CA HIS A 188 1.27 11.73 3.94
C HIS A 188 0.52 10.76 3.04
N TYR A 189 0.67 9.47 3.33
CA TYR A 189 0.08 8.38 2.56
C TYR A 189 -0.65 7.43 3.50
N LYS A 190 -1.81 6.92 3.06
CA LYS A 190 -2.57 5.90 3.77
C LYS A 190 -2.61 4.59 3.00
N GLN A 191 -2.75 3.49 3.70
CA GLN A 191 -2.94 2.18 3.08
C GLN A 191 -4.29 2.11 2.36
N ILE A 192 -4.28 1.54 1.15
CA ILE A 192 -5.50 1.28 0.39
C ILE A 192 -6.22 0.09 1.01
N SER A 193 -7.51 0.26 1.31
CA SER A 193 -8.38 -0.83 1.78
C SER A 193 -9.11 -1.49 0.62
N TYR A 194 -9.14 -2.81 0.61
CA TYR A 194 -9.80 -3.65 -0.37
C TYR A 194 -10.86 -4.52 0.29
N THR A 195 -11.89 -4.90 -0.46
CA THR A 195 -12.99 -5.72 0.02
C THR A 195 -12.90 -7.14 -0.50
N VAL A 196 -13.42 -8.09 0.30
CA VAL A 196 -13.59 -9.49 -0.08
C VAL A 196 -15.08 -9.81 -0.14
N SER A 197 -15.57 -10.14 -1.33
CA SER A 197 -16.94 -10.66 -1.53
C SER A 197 -16.90 -12.18 -1.49
N VAL A 198 -17.70 -12.80 -0.62
CA VAL A 198 -17.76 -14.25 -0.47
C VAL A 198 -19.14 -14.76 -0.79
N GLU A 199 -19.28 -15.48 -1.92
CA GLU A 199 -20.52 -16.16 -2.28
C GLU A 199 -20.57 -17.52 -1.56
N ASN A 200 -21.71 -17.84 -0.93
CA ASN A 200 -21.94 -19.05 -0.13
C ASN A 200 -20.99 -19.20 1.05
N GLY A 201 -20.62 -18.09 1.67
CA GLY A 201 -19.72 -18.09 2.82
C GLY A 201 -19.54 -16.70 3.44
N SER A 202 -18.51 -16.57 4.24
CA SER A 202 -18.15 -15.30 4.90
C SER A 202 -16.63 -15.17 5.02
N ALA A 203 -16.14 -13.93 5.03
CA ALA A 203 -14.80 -13.59 5.46
C ALA A 203 -14.78 -13.16 6.92
N ASP A 204 -13.63 -13.17 7.56
CA ASP A 204 -13.44 -12.81 8.97
C ASP A 204 -13.47 -11.29 9.20
N GLN A 205 -13.24 -10.46 8.16
CA GLN A 205 -13.33 -9.00 8.20
C GLN A 205 -14.07 -8.47 6.97
N GLN A 206 -14.42 -7.17 6.98
CA GLN A 206 -15.10 -6.52 5.85
C GLN A 206 -14.10 -5.87 4.87
N SER A 207 -12.93 -5.45 5.37
CA SER A 207 -11.88 -4.81 4.57
C SER A 207 -10.49 -5.24 5.03
N TYR A 208 -9.54 -5.21 4.10
CA TYR A 208 -8.18 -5.69 4.26
C TYR A 208 -7.22 -4.79 3.50
N HIS A 209 -5.94 -4.81 3.87
CA HIS A 209 -4.88 -4.20 3.09
C HIS A 209 -4.16 -5.26 2.24
N ALA A 210 -3.48 -4.83 1.20
CA ALA A 210 -2.65 -5.73 0.41
C ALA A 210 -1.61 -6.43 1.30
N GLY A 211 -1.52 -7.76 1.21
CA GLY A 211 -0.65 -8.59 2.03
C GLY A 211 -1.29 -9.17 3.29
N ASP A 212 -2.46 -8.69 3.71
CA ASP A 212 -3.19 -9.25 4.86
C ASP A 212 -3.59 -10.70 4.61
N GLN A 213 -3.61 -11.49 5.67
CA GLN A 213 -4.15 -12.84 5.62
C GLN A 213 -5.66 -12.81 5.83
N VAL A 214 -6.39 -13.22 4.81
CA VAL A 214 -7.86 -13.33 4.83
C VAL A 214 -8.25 -14.73 5.22
N THR A 215 -9.18 -14.88 6.17
CA THR A 215 -9.79 -16.15 6.51
C THR A 215 -11.23 -16.20 5.98
N ILE A 216 -11.55 -17.24 5.22
CA ILE A 216 -12.90 -17.48 4.70
C ILE A 216 -13.47 -18.80 5.22
N LYS A 217 -14.81 -18.83 5.40
CA LYS A 217 -15.57 -20.00 5.79
C LYS A 217 -16.76 -20.16 4.84
N SER A 218 -17.01 -21.40 4.37
CA SER A 218 -18.23 -21.70 3.63
C SER A 218 -19.46 -21.74 4.56
N ASN A 219 -20.63 -21.49 3.97
CA ASN A 219 -21.89 -21.85 4.61
C ASN A 219 -22.01 -23.36 4.73
N TYR A 220 -22.87 -23.83 5.63
CA TYR A 220 -23.22 -25.24 5.71
C TYR A 220 -23.88 -25.69 4.41
N PRO A 221 -23.53 -26.88 3.88
CA PRO A 221 -24.16 -27.41 2.68
C PRO A 221 -25.66 -27.68 2.90
N ALA A 222 -26.46 -27.53 1.85
CA ALA A 222 -27.84 -27.98 1.86
C ALA A 222 -27.92 -29.52 2.04
N SER A 223 -29.08 -30.04 2.47
CA SER A 223 -29.29 -31.48 2.63
C SER A 223 -28.95 -32.25 1.34
N GLY A 224 -28.19 -33.30 1.46
CA GLY A 224 -27.73 -34.13 0.34
C GLY A 224 -26.52 -33.56 -0.43
N ARG A 225 -25.96 -32.44 0.03
CA ARG A 225 -24.78 -31.82 -0.58
C ARG A 225 -23.61 -31.82 0.41
N GLU A 226 -22.40 -31.73 -0.11
CA GLU A 226 -21.15 -31.59 0.63
C GLU A 226 -20.35 -30.42 0.07
N PHE A 227 -19.50 -29.79 0.90
CA PHE A 227 -18.56 -28.79 0.43
C PHE A 227 -17.62 -29.42 -0.61
N SER A 228 -17.41 -28.73 -1.72
CA SER A 228 -16.53 -29.20 -2.79
C SER A 228 -15.19 -28.49 -2.76
N LYS A 229 -15.20 -27.20 -3.03
CA LYS A 229 -13.99 -26.38 -3.08
C LYS A 229 -14.31 -24.90 -3.08
N TRP A 230 -13.30 -24.10 -2.81
CA TRP A 230 -13.31 -22.68 -3.07
C TRP A 230 -12.90 -22.38 -4.52
N GLU A 231 -13.49 -21.36 -5.11
CA GLU A 231 -13.16 -20.83 -6.41
C GLU A 231 -12.89 -19.34 -6.32
N SER A 232 -11.80 -18.87 -6.95
CA SER A 232 -11.56 -17.45 -7.16
C SER A 232 -12.38 -16.96 -8.34
N VAL A 233 -13.33 -16.07 -8.09
CA VAL A 233 -14.18 -15.46 -9.13
C VAL A 233 -13.49 -14.24 -9.72
N SER A 234 -12.85 -13.43 -8.87
CA SER A 234 -11.99 -12.32 -9.27
C SER A 234 -10.86 -12.13 -8.28
N GLY A 235 -9.78 -11.43 -8.72
CA GLY A 235 -8.61 -11.14 -7.87
C GLY A 235 -7.54 -12.23 -7.91
N ASN A 236 -7.76 -13.37 -8.58
CA ASN A 236 -6.77 -14.44 -8.82
C ASN A 236 -6.04 -14.91 -7.55
N VAL A 237 -6.78 -15.17 -6.47
CA VAL A 237 -6.19 -15.61 -5.20
C VAL A 237 -5.89 -17.11 -5.19
N SER A 238 -4.82 -17.48 -4.50
CA SER A 238 -4.44 -18.88 -4.22
C SER A 238 -4.80 -19.20 -2.77
N PHE A 239 -5.66 -20.20 -2.57
CA PHE A 239 -6.05 -20.65 -1.25
C PHE A 239 -4.97 -21.54 -0.64
N ALA A 240 -4.75 -21.45 0.68
CA ALA A 240 -3.87 -22.35 1.41
C ALA A 240 -4.31 -23.82 1.26
N ASP A 241 -5.60 -24.09 1.36
CA ASP A 241 -6.25 -25.33 0.99
C ASP A 241 -7.68 -25.04 0.49
N GLY A 242 -7.86 -25.02 -0.82
CA GLY A 242 -9.16 -24.76 -1.43
C GLY A 242 -10.20 -25.86 -1.25
N SER A 243 -9.80 -27.05 -0.77
CA SER A 243 -10.69 -28.20 -0.51
C SER A 243 -11.30 -28.19 0.92
N ARG A 244 -10.87 -27.26 1.77
CA ARG A 244 -11.36 -27.13 3.16
C ARG A 244 -12.44 -26.06 3.27
N TRP A 245 -13.49 -26.34 4.03
CA TRP A 245 -14.60 -25.42 4.29
C TRP A 245 -14.13 -24.07 4.89
N LYS A 246 -13.02 -24.09 5.65
CA LYS A 246 -12.33 -22.95 6.20
C LYS A 246 -10.91 -22.93 5.65
N THR A 247 -10.52 -21.83 5.01
CA THR A 247 -9.19 -21.67 4.41
C THR A 247 -8.75 -20.21 4.50
N THR A 248 -7.52 -19.96 4.09
CA THR A 248 -6.94 -18.62 4.05
C THR A 248 -6.32 -18.34 2.68
N PHE A 249 -6.16 -17.06 2.38
CA PHE A 249 -5.34 -16.57 1.26
C PHE A 249 -4.74 -15.21 1.62
N THR A 250 -3.73 -14.78 0.87
CA THR A 250 -3.13 -13.45 1.03
C THR A 250 -3.88 -12.44 0.16
N MET A 251 -4.28 -11.30 0.74
CA MET A 251 -5.00 -10.25 0.03
C MET A 251 -4.13 -9.61 -1.06
N PRO A 252 -4.53 -9.62 -2.33
CA PRO A 252 -3.83 -8.90 -3.38
C PRO A 252 -4.09 -7.38 -3.29
N ALA A 253 -3.38 -6.59 -4.10
CA ALA A 253 -3.66 -5.16 -4.25
C ALA A 253 -4.89 -4.92 -5.15
N GLY A 254 -6.06 -5.33 -4.69
CA GLY A 254 -7.34 -5.21 -5.41
C GLY A 254 -8.47 -5.94 -4.70
N ASN A 255 -9.71 -5.59 -5.04
CA ASN A 255 -10.89 -6.27 -4.52
C ASN A 255 -10.94 -7.73 -5.01
N VAL A 256 -11.40 -8.62 -4.14
CA VAL A 256 -11.47 -10.06 -4.37
C VAL A 256 -12.92 -10.54 -4.30
N SER A 257 -13.27 -11.46 -5.18
CA SER A 257 -14.51 -12.24 -5.08
C SER A 257 -14.18 -13.73 -5.13
N VAL A 258 -14.69 -14.47 -4.14
CA VAL A 258 -14.52 -15.91 -4.01
C VAL A 258 -15.86 -16.58 -3.80
N ARG A 259 -15.97 -17.85 -4.18
CA ARG A 259 -17.19 -18.63 -4.05
C ARG A 259 -16.91 -20.01 -3.47
N ALA A 260 -17.72 -20.42 -2.48
CA ALA A 260 -17.79 -21.81 -2.07
C ALA A 260 -18.69 -22.60 -3.02
N THR A 261 -18.23 -23.75 -3.46
CA THR A 261 -19.00 -24.67 -4.31
C THR A 261 -19.33 -25.95 -3.56
N TYR A 262 -20.41 -26.60 -3.98
CA TYR A 262 -20.91 -27.81 -3.36
C TYR A 262 -21.14 -28.89 -4.41
N LYS A 263 -20.91 -30.14 -4.03
CA LYS A 263 -21.16 -31.35 -4.82
C LYS A 263 -22.25 -32.20 -4.18
N ASP A 264 -22.79 -33.15 -4.92
CA ASP A 264 -23.65 -34.16 -4.34
C ASP A 264 -22.88 -35.01 -3.34
N GLY A 265 -23.48 -35.26 -2.20
CA GLY A 265 -22.89 -36.11 -1.17
C GLY A 265 -23.12 -37.60 -1.47
N PRO A 266 -22.66 -38.49 -0.58
CA PRO A 266 -22.82 -39.95 -0.73
C PRO A 266 -24.28 -40.36 -0.90
N SER A 267 -24.53 -41.26 -1.86
CA SER A 267 -25.84 -41.80 -2.12
C SER A 267 -26.06 -43.13 -1.34
N THR A 268 -27.25 -43.39 -0.85
CA THR A 268 -27.63 -44.70 -0.30
C THR A 268 -27.49 -45.84 -1.33
N ASN A 269 -27.56 -45.50 -2.63
CA ASN A 269 -27.34 -46.47 -3.70
C ASN A 269 -25.92 -47.07 -3.69
N ASP A 270 -24.93 -46.33 -3.13
CA ASP A 270 -23.54 -46.74 -3.05
C ASP A 270 -23.27 -47.64 -1.79
N ASN A 271 -24.28 -47.85 -0.92
CA ASN A 271 -24.19 -48.83 0.11
C ASN A 271 -24.11 -50.23 -0.50
N THR A 272 -23.19 -51.05 -0.03
CA THR A 272 -22.95 -52.39 -0.62
C THR A 272 -23.00 -53.51 0.46
N ILE A 273 -23.48 -54.66 0.02
CA ILE A 273 -23.32 -55.95 0.72
C ILE A 273 -22.49 -56.82 -0.20
N GLN A 274 -21.33 -57.25 0.23
CA GLN A 274 -20.37 -58.06 -0.52
C GLN A 274 -20.32 -59.49 0.03
N ASN A 275 -19.83 -60.40 -0.82
CA ASN A 275 -19.66 -61.83 -0.48
C ASN A 275 -20.98 -62.61 -0.31
N LEU A 276 -22.11 -62.02 -0.63
CA LEU A 276 -23.40 -62.68 -0.74
C LEU A 276 -24.03 -62.31 -2.07
N VAL A 277 -24.46 -63.27 -2.84
CA VAL A 277 -25.00 -63.06 -4.21
C VAL A 277 -26.54 -63.11 -4.13
N ALA A 278 -27.20 -62.09 -4.73
CA ALA A 278 -28.64 -62.04 -4.84
C ALA A 278 -29.14 -63.26 -5.65
N GLY A 279 -30.09 -64.01 -5.14
CA GLY A 279 -30.57 -65.27 -5.75
C GLY A 279 -29.59 -66.43 -5.62
N GLY A 280 -28.45 -66.25 -4.91
CA GLY A 280 -27.43 -67.28 -4.71
C GLY A 280 -27.97 -68.46 -3.90
N GLN A 281 -27.37 -69.67 -4.10
CA GLN A 281 -27.67 -70.89 -3.37
C GLN A 281 -26.51 -71.27 -2.48
N TYR A 282 -26.76 -71.59 -1.25
CA TYR A 282 -25.81 -71.97 -0.20
C TYR A 282 -26.32 -73.26 0.43
N TYR A 283 -25.43 -74.00 1.10
CA TYR A 283 -25.78 -75.26 1.72
C TYR A 283 -26.00 -75.16 3.25
N THR A 284 -26.88 -75.97 3.78
CA THR A 284 -27.04 -76.09 5.23
C THR A 284 -25.70 -76.39 5.94
N GLY A 285 -25.40 -75.66 7.05
CA GLY A 285 -24.15 -75.75 7.80
C GLY A 285 -22.91 -75.10 7.16
N GLU A 286 -23.03 -74.58 5.90
CA GLU A 286 -21.98 -73.78 5.29
C GLU A 286 -21.83 -72.43 6.02
N THR A 287 -20.60 -72.00 6.15
CA THR A 287 -20.33 -70.67 6.74
C THR A 287 -20.60 -69.59 5.69
N LEU A 288 -21.68 -68.85 5.89
CA LEU A 288 -21.95 -67.63 5.10
C LEU A 288 -21.10 -66.49 5.64
N LYS A 289 -20.51 -65.73 4.73
CA LYS A 289 -19.79 -64.50 5.05
C LYS A 289 -20.36 -63.35 4.24
N PHE A 290 -20.56 -62.19 4.91
CA PHE A 290 -20.83 -60.97 4.20
C PHE A 290 -20.06 -59.80 4.81
N THR A 291 -19.79 -58.82 4.01
CA THR A 291 -19.18 -57.52 4.43
C THR A 291 -20.07 -56.41 3.97
N ALA A 292 -20.42 -55.52 4.88
CA ALA A 292 -21.19 -54.31 4.55
C ALA A 292 -20.25 -53.12 4.41
N SER A 293 -20.43 -52.32 3.35
CA SER A 293 -19.72 -51.06 3.18
C SER A 293 -20.72 -49.93 2.91
N GLY A 294 -20.60 -48.87 3.65
CA GLY A 294 -21.46 -47.70 3.53
C GLY A 294 -20.84 -46.60 2.65
N ALA A 295 -21.70 -45.89 1.98
CA ALA A 295 -21.31 -44.72 1.20
C ALA A 295 -20.67 -43.65 2.08
N GLY A 296 -19.63 -42.97 1.58
CA GLY A 296 -18.91 -41.91 2.30
C GLY A 296 -17.91 -42.38 3.38
N MET A 297 -17.85 -43.72 3.64
CA MET A 297 -16.96 -44.29 4.67
C MET A 297 -15.47 -44.07 4.44
N SER A 298 -15.05 -43.84 3.18
CA SER A 298 -13.64 -43.61 2.81
C SER A 298 -13.18 -42.16 3.02
N ASN A 299 -14.08 -41.24 3.40
CA ASN A 299 -13.70 -39.85 3.65
C ASN A 299 -12.88 -39.73 4.95
N SER A 300 -11.55 -39.66 4.80
CA SER A 300 -10.60 -39.57 5.92
C SER A 300 -10.34 -38.12 6.38
N ASN A 301 -10.83 -37.13 5.65
CA ASN A 301 -10.62 -35.72 5.96
C ASN A 301 -11.91 -34.91 5.72
N PRO A 302 -12.97 -35.18 6.51
CA PRO A 302 -14.28 -34.57 6.29
C PRO A 302 -14.31 -33.08 6.62
N ASN A 303 -15.20 -32.36 5.92
CA ASN A 303 -15.61 -31.02 6.24
C ASN A 303 -16.90 -31.04 7.10
N PRO A 304 -17.18 -30.05 7.95
CA PRO A 304 -18.46 -29.95 8.64
C PRO A 304 -19.63 -30.00 7.66
N GLY A 305 -20.61 -30.87 7.95
CA GLY A 305 -21.73 -31.14 7.07
C GLY A 305 -21.53 -32.28 6.07
N ASP A 306 -20.30 -32.79 5.89
CA ASP A 306 -20.07 -34.04 5.17
C ASP A 306 -20.76 -35.18 5.91
N TYR A 307 -21.28 -36.16 5.17
CA TYR A 307 -21.98 -37.26 5.79
C TYR A 307 -21.59 -38.62 5.18
N ARG A 308 -21.89 -39.67 5.91
CA ARG A 308 -21.63 -41.08 5.53
C ARG A 308 -22.74 -41.98 6.00
N TYR A 309 -22.86 -43.13 5.35
CA TYR A 309 -23.76 -44.20 5.80
C TYR A 309 -22.94 -45.30 6.44
N ARG A 310 -23.00 -45.44 7.77
CA ARG A 310 -22.21 -46.43 8.51
C ARG A 310 -23.06 -47.67 8.77
N PRO A 311 -22.59 -48.89 8.33
CA PRO A 311 -23.28 -50.14 8.71
C PRO A 311 -23.41 -50.27 10.22
N SER A 312 -24.63 -50.51 10.72
CA SER A 312 -24.90 -50.51 12.17
C SER A 312 -25.54 -51.79 12.67
N GLY A 313 -26.30 -52.47 11.83
CA GLY A 313 -26.96 -53.71 12.19
C GLY A 313 -27.34 -54.59 11.01
N TYR A 314 -27.64 -55.85 11.31
CA TYR A 314 -28.14 -56.80 10.30
C TYR A 314 -29.25 -57.67 10.84
N GLN A 315 -30.05 -58.22 9.96
CA GLN A 315 -31.07 -59.21 10.21
C GLN A 315 -31.09 -60.25 9.08
N ILE A 316 -31.09 -61.51 9.47
CA ILE A 316 -31.33 -62.67 8.59
C ILE A 316 -32.38 -63.57 9.25
N GLY A 317 -33.58 -63.67 8.68
CA GLY A 317 -34.67 -64.32 9.34
C GLY A 317 -34.92 -63.75 10.76
N ASN A 318 -34.83 -64.59 11.81
CA ASN A 318 -35.01 -64.18 13.20
C ASN A 318 -33.66 -63.79 13.87
N VAL A 319 -32.56 -63.91 13.17
CA VAL A 319 -31.23 -63.57 13.73
C VAL A 319 -30.94 -62.10 13.45
N THR A 320 -30.66 -61.36 14.50
CA THR A 320 -30.26 -59.96 14.43
C THR A 320 -28.90 -59.76 15.07
N GLY A 321 -28.15 -58.79 14.61
CA GLY A 321 -26.86 -58.43 15.21
C GLY A 321 -26.45 -57.01 14.90
N THR A 322 -25.47 -56.51 15.66
CA THR A 322 -24.84 -55.23 15.42
C THR A 322 -23.61 -55.40 14.51
N LEU A 323 -23.34 -54.39 13.71
CA LEU A 323 -22.15 -54.30 12.84
C LEU A 323 -21.16 -53.31 13.41
N GLN A 324 -19.93 -53.76 13.59
CA GLN A 324 -18.78 -52.92 13.96
C GLN A 324 -17.64 -53.17 12.96
N SER A 325 -16.75 -52.21 12.86
CA SER A 325 -15.57 -52.36 11.98
C SER A 325 -14.86 -53.70 12.31
N PRO A 326 -14.53 -54.52 11.30
CA PRO A 326 -14.53 -54.30 9.83
C PRO A 326 -15.89 -54.55 9.12
N TYR A 327 -17.03 -54.52 9.82
CA TYR A 327 -18.40 -54.70 9.29
C TYR A 327 -18.65 -56.01 8.55
N SER A 328 -17.98 -57.03 8.99
CA SER A 328 -18.05 -58.40 8.41
C SER A 328 -18.67 -59.34 9.40
N VAL A 329 -19.50 -60.25 8.89
CA VAL A 329 -20.15 -61.32 9.68
C VAL A 329 -19.88 -62.65 9.04
N SER A 330 -19.63 -63.64 9.88
CA SER A 330 -19.55 -65.05 9.50
C SER A 330 -20.52 -65.85 10.35
N MET A 331 -21.43 -66.61 9.74
CA MET A 331 -22.45 -67.40 10.42
C MET A 331 -22.86 -68.62 9.62
N ALA A 332 -23.31 -69.64 10.24
CA ALA A 332 -23.89 -70.81 9.55
C ALA A 332 -25.42 -70.78 9.65
N ILE A 333 -26.12 -71.14 8.57
CA ILE A 333 -27.56 -71.30 8.56
C ILE A 333 -27.85 -72.81 8.35
N ASN A 334 -28.49 -73.38 9.35
CA ASN A 334 -28.69 -74.86 9.44
C ASN A 334 -30.07 -75.32 8.92
N ALA A 335 -30.94 -74.36 8.56
CA ALA A 335 -32.27 -74.69 8.02
C ALA A 335 -32.36 -74.29 6.55
N THR A 336 -33.02 -75.12 5.77
CA THR A 336 -33.31 -74.84 4.33
C THR A 336 -34.40 -73.75 4.25
N GLY A 337 -34.33 -72.95 3.26
CA GLY A 337 -35.37 -71.89 3.02
C GLY A 337 -34.83 -70.75 2.19
N GLU A 338 -35.72 -69.82 1.94
CA GLU A 338 -35.35 -68.55 1.34
C GLU A 338 -35.13 -67.54 2.48
N TYR A 339 -33.99 -66.84 2.39
CA TYR A 339 -33.55 -65.89 3.41
C TYR A 339 -33.34 -64.54 2.78
N THR A 340 -33.67 -63.50 3.53
CA THR A 340 -33.32 -62.13 3.19
C THR A 340 -32.37 -61.58 4.27
N LEU A 341 -31.15 -61.23 3.86
CA LEU A 341 -30.27 -60.40 4.68
C LEU A 341 -30.71 -58.95 4.51
N LYS A 342 -31.02 -58.28 5.63
CA LYS A 342 -31.25 -56.84 5.72
C LYS A 342 -30.09 -56.21 6.50
N VAL A 343 -29.39 -55.25 5.90
CA VAL A 343 -28.37 -54.45 6.58
C VAL A 343 -28.90 -53.05 6.78
N THR A 344 -28.72 -52.50 7.97
CA THR A 344 -29.07 -51.13 8.34
C THR A 344 -27.82 -50.27 8.32
N TYR A 345 -27.94 -49.10 7.71
CA TYR A 345 -26.89 -48.09 7.60
C TYR A 345 -27.36 -46.81 8.26
N ASN A 346 -26.76 -46.43 9.39
CA ASN A 346 -27.03 -45.14 10.05
C ASN A 346 -26.35 -44.04 9.33
N LYS A 347 -27.04 -42.93 9.13
CA LYS A 347 -26.42 -41.73 8.60
C LYS A 347 -25.70 -40.99 9.72
N ASP A 348 -24.39 -40.83 9.59
CA ASP A 348 -23.56 -40.00 10.47
C ASP A 348 -23.18 -38.72 9.69
N VAL A 349 -23.25 -37.56 10.37
CA VAL A 349 -22.83 -36.24 9.86
C VAL A 349 -21.60 -35.79 10.65
N TYR A 350 -20.63 -35.21 9.96
CA TYR A 350 -19.44 -34.66 10.61
C TYR A 350 -19.73 -33.26 11.14
N ASP A 351 -19.59 -33.03 12.45
CA ASP A 351 -19.88 -31.76 13.12
C ASP A 351 -18.70 -30.77 13.13
N GLY A 352 -17.52 -31.21 12.64
CA GLY A 352 -16.26 -30.49 12.67
C GLY A 352 -15.23 -31.12 13.59
N ASN A 353 -15.64 -32.01 14.51
CA ASN A 353 -14.77 -32.73 15.42
C ASN A 353 -14.95 -34.25 15.30
N SER A 354 -16.18 -34.71 15.10
CA SER A 354 -16.55 -36.12 15.14
C SER A 354 -17.73 -36.43 14.21
N TRP A 355 -17.88 -37.73 13.90
CA TRP A 355 -19.05 -38.24 13.21
C TRP A 355 -20.18 -38.48 14.22
N VAL A 356 -21.30 -37.80 14.05
CA VAL A 356 -22.49 -37.87 14.92
C VAL A 356 -23.67 -38.40 14.12
N SER A 357 -24.44 -39.37 14.68
CA SER A 357 -25.63 -39.85 14.00
C SER A 357 -26.70 -38.75 13.94
N ASP A 358 -27.32 -38.57 12.76
CA ASP A 358 -28.45 -37.64 12.58
C ASP A 358 -29.80 -38.26 12.91
N GLY A 359 -29.80 -39.54 13.39
CA GLY A 359 -31.00 -40.29 13.76
C GLY A 359 -31.70 -40.94 12.55
N THR A 360 -31.22 -40.78 11.36
CA THR A 360 -31.78 -41.42 10.15
C THR A 360 -31.01 -42.68 9.77
N ALA A 361 -31.67 -43.62 9.12
CA ALA A 361 -31.06 -44.84 8.63
C ALA A 361 -31.68 -45.31 7.32
N ASP A 362 -30.84 -45.95 6.53
CA ASP A 362 -31.22 -46.64 5.30
C ASP A 362 -31.02 -48.13 5.41
N THR A 363 -31.64 -48.92 4.57
CA THR A 363 -31.53 -50.39 4.58
C THR A 363 -31.27 -50.94 3.19
N LYS A 364 -30.41 -51.94 3.11
CA LYS A 364 -30.17 -52.71 1.88
C LYS A 364 -30.41 -54.19 2.14
N THR A 365 -30.95 -54.88 1.15
CA THR A 365 -31.33 -56.29 1.26
C THR A 365 -30.69 -57.16 0.20
N VAL A 366 -30.38 -58.40 0.55
CA VAL A 366 -29.93 -59.44 -0.39
C VAL A 366 -30.75 -60.71 -0.02
N THR A 367 -31.47 -61.27 -1.02
CA THR A 367 -32.20 -62.51 -0.86
C THR A 367 -31.39 -63.68 -1.47
N PHE A 368 -31.36 -64.82 -0.78
CA PHE A 368 -30.64 -66.00 -1.18
C PHE A 368 -31.38 -67.25 -0.68
N LYS A 369 -31.02 -68.45 -1.20
CA LYS A 369 -31.59 -69.73 -0.78
C LYS A 369 -30.56 -70.56 -0.05
N VAL A 370 -30.98 -71.25 1.00
CA VAL A 370 -30.23 -72.30 1.67
C VAL A 370 -30.94 -73.64 1.38
N ILE A 371 -30.15 -74.56 0.81
CA ILE A 371 -30.63 -75.88 0.40
C ILE A 371 -29.81 -76.94 1.12
N THR A 372 -30.34 -78.17 1.23
CA THR A 372 -29.58 -79.29 1.71
C THR A 372 -28.50 -79.68 0.70
N LYS A 373 -27.30 -79.90 1.18
CA LYS A 373 -26.24 -80.51 0.37
C LYS A 373 -26.74 -81.89 -0.02
N ALA A 374 -26.95 -82.15 -1.31
CA ALA A 374 -27.27 -83.49 -1.74
C ALA A 374 -26.18 -84.46 -1.25
N ALA A 375 -26.59 -85.57 -0.57
CA ALA A 375 -25.64 -86.58 -0.24
C ALA A 375 -24.97 -87.04 -1.54
N GLY A 376 -23.70 -86.79 -1.64
CA GLY A 376 -22.92 -87.12 -2.86
C GLY A 376 -23.09 -88.60 -3.22
N VAL A 377 -23.62 -88.87 -4.37
CA VAL A 377 -23.30 -90.12 -5.05
C VAL A 377 -21.80 -90.03 -5.30
N GLN A 378 -21.01 -90.90 -4.61
CA GLN A 378 -19.57 -91.01 -4.94
C GLN A 378 -19.44 -91.53 -6.37
N THR A 379 -19.47 -90.69 -7.33
CA THR A 379 -18.86 -90.91 -8.65
C THR A 379 -17.44 -90.36 -8.51
N GLY A 380 -16.47 -91.26 -8.67
CA GLY A 380 -15.05 -91.02 -8.38
C GLY A 380 -14.35 -89.96 -9.27
N ASP A 381 -14.95 -88.72 -9.30
CA ASP A 381 -14.34 -87.55 -9.90
C ASP A 381 -14.35 -86.42 -8.87
N GLU A 382 -13.26 -86.32 -8.11
CA GLU A 382 -12.98 -85.28 -7.13
C GLU A 382 -12.48 -83.99 -7.80
N THR A 383 -13.13 -83.51 -8.83
CA THR A 383 -12.82 -82.14 -9.30
C THR A 383 -13.64 -81.16 -8.44
N PRO A 384 -13.00 -80.39 -7.56
CA PRO A 384 -13.75 -79.44 -6.70
C PRO A 384 -14.41 -78.38 -7.62
N ILE A 385 -15.74 -78.28 -7.59
CA ILE A 385 -16.52 -77.26 -8.30
C ILE A 385 -16.02 -75.83 -7.97
N ALA A 386 -15.38 -75.69 -6.81
CA ALA A 386 -14.70 -74.44 -6.42
C ALA A 386 -13.60 -74.00 -7.46
N THR A 387 -12.97 -74.98 -8.16
CA THR A 387 -11.93 -74.66 -9.14
C THR A 387 -12.51 -74.13 -10.46
N VAL A 388 -13.72 -74.55 -10.84
CA VAL A 388 -14.39 -74.09 -12.05
C VAL A 388 -14.95 -72.70 -11.89
N VAL A 389 -15.48 -72.35 -10.69
CA VAL A 389 -15.97 -71.00 -10.41
C VAL A 389 -14.79 -70.03 -10.26
N ALA A 390 -13.66 -70.42 -9.69
CA ALA A 390 -12.48 -69.61 -9.61
C ALA A 390 -11.89 -69.30 -10.98
N LEU A 391 -11.92 -70.23 -11.93
CA LEU A 391 -11.47 -70.03 -13.31
C LEU A 391 -12.40 -69.08 -14.08
N ALA A 392 -13.73 -69.10 -13.84
CA ALA A 392 -14.67 -68.21 -14.50
C ALA A 392 -14.51 -66.75 -14.00
N VAL A 393 -14.26 -66.54 -12.68
CA VAL A 393 -14.01 -65.21 -12.10
C VAL A 393 -12.71 -64.60 -12.57
N VAL A 394 -11.64 -65.44 -12.68
CA VAL A 394 -10.34 -64.98 -13.20
C VAL A 394 -10.42 -64.61 -14.67
N SER A 395 -11.19 -65.36 -15.50
CA SER A 395 -11.38 -65.03 -16.91
C SER A 395 -12.14 -63.75 -17.13
N CYS A 396 -13.18 -63.43 -16.29
CA CYS A 396 -13.88 -62.14 -16.35
C CYS A 396 -12.99 -60.99 -15.94
N ALA A 397 -12.16 -61.11 -14.92
CA ALA A 397 -11.23 -60.08 -14.48
C ALA A 397 -10.14 -59.76 -15.53
N VAL A 398 -9.62 -60.83 -16.21
CA VAL A 398 -8.67 -60.63 -17.32
C VAL A 398 -9.33 -59.95 -18.52
N PHE A 399 -10.60 -60.27 -18.81
CA PHE A 399 -11.34 -59.63 -19.92
C PHE A 399 -11.59 -58.11 -19.65
N ILE A 400 -11.91 -57.76 -18.40
CA ILE A 400 -12.10 -56.35 -18.00
C ILE A 400 -10.78 -55.60 -18.08
N ILE A 401 -9.65 -56.19 -17.62
CA ILE A 401 -8.32 -55.56 -17.71
C ILE A 401 -7.93 -55.34 -19.18
N LEU A 402 -8.16 -56.32 -20.05
CA LEU A 402 -7.87 -56.23 -21.48
C LEU A 402 -8.73 -55.15 -22.16
N LEU A 403 -10.01 -55.04 -21.76
CA LEU A 403 -10.91 -54.01 -22.30
C LEU A 403 -10.48 -52.57 -21.88
N VAL A 404 -10.05 -52.39 -20.64
CA VAL A 404 -9.52 -51.12 -20.13
C VAL A 404 -8.23 -50.72 -20.84
N VAL A 405 -7.30 -51.70 -21.06
CA VAL A 405 -6.07 -51.45 -21.82
C VAL A 405 -6.35 -51.11 -23.28
N PHE A 406 -7.33 -51.77 -23.90
CA PHE A 406 -7.74 -51.49 -25.28
C PHE A 406 -8.37 -50.10 -25.44
N ILE A 407 -9.23 -49.68 -24.50
CA ILE A 407 -9.84 -48.34 -24.47
C ILE A 407 -8.80 -47.24 -24.26
N ARG A 408 -7.76 -47.47 -23.39
CA ARG A 408 -6.64 -46.55 -23.18
C ARG A 408 -5.73 -46.41 -24.40
N ARG A 409 -5.57 -47.45 -25.21
CA ARG A 409 -4.77 -47.40 -26.47
C ARG A 409 -5.45 -46.69 -27.63
N ARG A 410 -6.79 -46.50 -27.60
CA ARG A 410 -7.53 -45.75 -28.60
C ARG A 410 -7.63 -44.24 -28.34
N LYS A 411 -7.10 -43.79 -27.19
CA LYS A 411 -7.11 -42.35 -26.80
C LYS A 411 -5.71 -41.71 -26.81
N LYS A 412 -4.72 -42.36 -27.46
CA LYS A 412 -3.43 -41.73 -27.80
C LYS A 412 -3.35 -41.48 -29.30
#